data_85f399ff5acfa7f69f82fe17b713df76
#
_entry.id   85f399ff5acfa7f69f82fe17b713df76
#
_cell.length_a   1.000
_cell.length_b   1.000
_cell.length_c   1.000
_cell.angle_alpha   90.00
_cell.angle_beta   90.00
_cell.angle_gamma   90.00
#
_symmetry.space_group_name_H-M   'P 1'
#
loop_
_entity.id
_entity.type
_entity.pdbx_description
1 polymer ?
#
loop_
_entity_poly.entity_id
_entity_poly.type
_entity_poly.pdbx_seq_one_letter_code
_entity_poly.pdbx_strand_id
1 'polypeptide(L)'
;MATQRISNFMTLVLDHTPTLDTSAYAQHDVLFNFAAVTLGAGASEARPVRGTINNFILLDKDDNGNQITVYFSDSSSASLGTVNSGITITDAHAATILGQVDTGATYEDLIGCKSIVPSAFSPIPFISTDDKIYVGGALRGSATPTHTASGITMRIGVTIE
;
A
#
# COMPACT_ATOMS: atom_id res chain seq x y z
N MET A 1 39.94 -19.10 -4.19
CA MET A 1 39.63 -17.67 -3.95
C MET A 1 38.12 -17.54 -3.81
N ALA A 2 37.62 -17.12 -2.65
CA ALA A 2 36.19 -16.84 -2.48
C ALA A 2 35.86 -15.48 -3.12
N THR A 3 35.06 -15.48 -4.15
CA THR A 3 34.56 -14.24 -4.78
C THR A 3 33.50 -13.65 -3.86
N GLN A 4 33.86 -12.60 -3.14
CA GLN A 4 32.89 -11.84 -2.33
C GLN A 4 31.95 -11.12 -3.31
N ARG A 5 30.71 -11.60 -3.43
CA ARG A 5 29.63 -10.84 -4.10
C ARG A 5 29.20 -9.71 -3.16
N ILE A 6 29.54 -8.50 -3.50
CA ILE A 6 28.96 -7.32 -2.84
C ILE A 6 27.52 -7.23 -3.41
N SER A 7 26.55 -7.61 -2.60
CA SER A 7 25.13 -7.39 -2.88
C SER A 7 24.85 -5.90 -2.63
N ASN A 8 24.59 -5.14 -3.68
CA ASN A 8 24.21 -3.75 -3.56
C ASN A 8 22.71 -3.68 -3.20
N PHE A 9 22.41 -3.74 -1.90
CA PHE A 9 21.06 -3.43 -1.43
C PHE A 9 20.82 -1.93 -1.52
N MET A 10 19.71 -1.54 -2.11
CA MET A 10 19.25 -0.16 -2.12
C MET A 10 17.98 -0.06 -1.27
N THR A 11 17.97 0.85 -0.30
CA THR A 11 16.76 1.16 0.47
C THR A 11 16.11 2.40 -0.10
N LEU A 12 14.81 2.31 -0.37
CA LEU A 12 13.98 3.37 -0.88
C LEU A 12 12.90 3.72 0.14
N VAL A 13 12.51 4.99 0.18
CA VAL A 13 11.30 5.45 0.86
C VAL A 13 10.40 6.06 -0.20
N LEU A 14 9.23 5.46 -0.40
CA LEU A 14 8.28 5.83 -1.43
C LEU A 14 7.07 6.48 -0.76
N ASP A 15 6.73 7.69 -1.16
CA ASP A 15 5.51 8.36 -0.72
C ASP A 15 4.38 8.09 -1.74
N HIS A 16 3.20 7.77 -1.25
CA HIS A 16 2.01 7.55 -2.05
C HIS A 16 0.79 8.24 -1.43
N THR A 17 0.13 9.06 -2.21
CA THR A 17 -1.13 9.72 -1.84
C THR A 17 -2.19 9.30 -2.86
N PRO A 18 -3.06 8.33 -2.53
CA PRO A 18 -4.12 7.90 -3.43
C PRO A 18 -5.19 9.00 -3.56
N THR A 19 -5.92 8.96 -4.67
CA THR A 19 -7.14 9.76 -4.81
C THR A 19 -8.30 9.03 -4.18
N LEU A 20 -8.96 9.67 -3.20
CA LEU A 20 -10.12 9.15 -2.50
C LEU A 20 -11.41 9.74 -3.04
N ASP A 21 -12.53 9.02 -2.90
CA ASP A 21 -13.86 9.58 -3.03
C ASP A 21 -14.15 10.47 -1.81
N THR A 22 -14.92 11.53 -2.00
CA THR A 22 -15.27 12.48 -0.93
C THR A 22 -16.63 12.23 -0.28
N SER A 23 -17.32 11.19 -0.72
CA SER A 23 -18.58 10.73 -0.11
C SER A 23 -18.28 9.80 1.09
N ALA A 24 -19.27 9.57 1.93
CA ALA A 24 -19.13 8.67 3.07
C ALA A 24 -18.88 7.22 2.61
N TYR A 25 -17.91 6.57 3.24
CA TYR A 25 -17.60 5.15 3.01
C TYR A 25 -18.36 4.27 4.01
N ALA A 26 -18.74 3.08 3.58
CA ALA A 26 -19.24 2.02 4.45
C ALA A 26 -18.12 1.03 4.82
N GLN A 27 -18.38 0.20 5.81
CA GLN A 27 -17.48 -0.89 6.16
C GLN A 27 -17.25 -1.82 4.97
N HIS A 28 -16.00 -2.19 4.72
CA HIS A 28 -15.51 -2.99 3.59
C HIS A 28 -15.55 -2.31 2.23
N ASP A 29 -15.83 -1.00 2.17
CA ASP A 29 -15.69 -0.26 0.92
C ASP A 29 -14.23 -0.11 0.50
N VAL A 30 -14.00 -0.14 -0.81
CA VAL A 30 -12.72 0.20 -1.43
C VAL A 30 -12.47 1.68 -1.24
N LEU A 31 -11.46 2.05 -0.46
CA LEU A 31 -11.03 3.43 -0.27
C LEU A 31 -10.34 3.97 -1.52
N PHE A 32 -9.43 3.19 -2.06
CA PHE A 32 -8.73 3.45 -3.32
C PHE A 32 -8.35 2.13 -3.96
N ASN A 33 -8.54 2.04 -5.27
CA ASN A 33 -8.15 0.85 -6.01
C ASN A 33 -6.63 0.83 -6.22
N PHE A 34 -6.08 -0.27 -6.71
CA PHE A 34 -4.64 -0.39 -6.94
C PHE A 34 -4.12 0.75 -7.82
N ALA A 35 -3.17 1.48 -7.29
CA ALA A 35 -2.46 2.56 -7.95
C ALA A 35 -0.96 2.28 -7.96
N ALA A 36 -0.29 2.66 -9.03
CA ALA A 36 1.13 2.43 -9.22
C ALA A 36 1.99 3.35 -8.34
N VAL A 37 3.00 2.77 -7.69
CA VAL A 37 4.06 3.48 -6.98
C VAL A 37 5.38 3.11 -7.65
N THR A 38 6.04 4.10 -8.26
CA THR A 38 7.28 3.87 -9.01
C THR A 38 8.46 3.63 -8.08
N LEU A 39 9.25 2.59 -8.35
CA LEU A 39 10.44 2.25 -7.59
C LEU A 39 11.65 3.11 -8.00
N GLY A 40 11.75 3.50 -9.26
CA GLY A 40 12.89 4.23 -9.79
C GLY A 40 14.18 3.40 -9.87
N ALA A 41 14.05 2.08 -9.89
CA ALA A 41 15.16 1.12 -9.91
C ALA A 41 15.52 0.67 -11.33
N GLY A 42 14.73 1.08 -12.35
CA GLY A 42 14.94 0.73 -13.75
C GLY A 42 14.56 -0.69 -14.09
N ALA A 43 13.57 -1.27 -13.41
CA ALA A 43 13.06 -2.60 -13.72
C ALA A 43 12.40 -2.66 -15.10
N SER A 44 12.53 -3.81 -15.75
CA SER A 44 11.86 -4.14 -17.01
C SER A 44 11.66 -5.66 -17.10
N GLU A 45 10.86 -6.12 -18.06
CA GLU A 45 10.68 -7.57 -18.28
C GLU A 45 12.01 -8.31 -18.48
N ALA A 46 12.99 -7.69 -19.18
CA ALA A 46 14.31 -8.26 -19.40
C ALA A 46 15.23 -8.16 -18.17
N ARG A 47 14.93 -7.25 -17.24
CA ARG A 47 15.68 -7.02 -15.99
C ARG A 47 14.70 -6.77 -14.86
N PRO A 48 14.01 -7.78 -14.36
CA PRO A 48 13.11 -7.62 -13.22
C PRO A 48 13.92 -7.22 -11.97
N VAL A 49 13.31 -6.35 -11.17
CA VAL A 49 13.84 -5.97 -9.85
C VAL A 49 13.16 -6.81 -8.80
N ARG A 50 13.97 -7.37 -7.91
CA ARG A 50 13.51 -8.08 -6.72
C ARG A 50 13.66 -7.19 -5.51
N GLY A 51 12.74 -7.32 -4.57
CA GLY A 51 12.84 -6.54 -3.35
C GLY A 51 11.86 -6.99 -2.30
N THR A 52 11.87 -6.24 -1.21
CA THR A 52 11.01 -6.49 -0.06
C THR A 52 10.47 -5.17 0.47
N ILE A 53 9.15 -5.08 0.62
CA ILE A 53 8.50 -4.01 1.38
C ILE A 53 8.73 -4.36 2.85
N ASN A 54 9.40 -3.49 3.60
CA ASN A 54 9.84 -3.79 4.97
C ASN A 54 9.37 -2.78 6.01
N ASN A 55 8.75 -1.68 5.58
CA ASN A 55 8.19 -0.67 6.47
C ASN A 55 6.99 0.01 5.83
N PHE A 56 6.05 0.45 6.67
CA PHE A 56 4.84 1.12 6.25
C PHE A 56 4.41 2.12 7.32
N ILE A 57 4.08 3.34 6.89
CA ILE A 57 3.48 4.37 7.73
C ILE A 57 2.27 4.91 6.97
N LEU A 58 1.15 5.06 7.64
CA LEU A 58 -0.04 5.71 7.11
C LEU A 58 -0.32 6.99 7.90
N LEU A 59 -0.61 8.06 7.19
CA LEU A 59 -1.09 9.32 7.73
C LEU A 59 -2.52 9.55 7.25
N ASP A 60 -3.43 9.74 8.20
CA ASP A 60 -4.80 10.20 7.96
C ASP A 60 -4.89 11.69 8.30
N LYS A 61 -4.88 12.52 7.26
CA LYS A 61 -4.89 13.99 7.36
C LYS A 61 -6.28 14.55 7.67
N ASP A 62 -7.30 13.74 7.55
CA ASP A 62 -8.68 14.11 7.87
C ASP A 62 -9.05 13.77 9.33
N ASP A 63 -8.09 13.26 10.11
CA ASP A 63 -8.23 12.96 11.54
C ASP A 63 -9.32 11.92 11.87
N ASN A 64 -9.71 11.09 10.91
CA ASN A 64 -10.74 10.06 11.09
C ASN A 64 -10.24 8.89 11.96
N GLY A 65 -9.02 8.40 11.74
CA GLY A 65 -8.42 7.29 12.48
C GLY A 65 -9.12 5.94 12.28
N ASN A 66 -9.59 5.67 11.07
CA ASN A 66 -10.31 4.44 10.78
C ASN A 66 -9.35 3.30 10.49
N GLN A 67 -9.76 2.09 10.88
CA GLN A 67 -9.05 0.86 10.53
C GLN A 67 -9.12 0.63 9.02
N ILE A 68 -7.94 0.49 8.39
CA ILE A 68 -7.78 0.31 6.96
C ILE A 68 -6.92 -0.95 6.73
N THR A 69 -7.27 -1.75 5.74
CA THR A 69 -6.36 -2.76 5.20
C THR A 69 -5.77 -2.24 3.90
N VAL A 70 -4.46 -2.20 3.82
CA VAL A 70 -3.70 -1.84 2.62
C VAL A 70 -3.15 -3.12 1.98
N TYR A 71 -3.36 -3.28 0.69
CA TYR A 71 -2.95 -4.42 -0.12
C TYR A 71 -1.83 -4.03 -1.06
N PHE A 72 -0.89 -4.95 -1.27
CA PHE A 72 0.24 -4.78 -2.19
C PHE A 72 0.19 -5.82 -3.29
N SER A 73 0.54 -5.41 -4.51
CA SER A 73 0.63 -6.26 -5.70
C SER A 73 1.82 -5.85 -6.56
N ASP A 74 2.34 -6.75 -7.36
CA ASP A 74 3.32 -6.49 -8.43
C ASP A 74 2.68 -6.50 -9.82
N SER A 75 1.35 -6.51 -9.89
CA SER A 75 0.59 -6.59 -11.14
C SER A 75 -0.24 -5.34 -11.40
N SER A 76 -0.09 -4.77 -12.59
CA SER A 76 -0.93 -3.66 -13.07
C SER A 76 -2.40 -4.03 -13.27
N SER A 77 -2.73 -5.33 -13.31
CA SER A 77 -4.10 -5.81 -13.44
C SER A 77 -4.82 -5.98 -12.09
N ALA A 78 -4.12 -5.79 -10.97
CA ALA A 78 -4.73 -5.92 -9.65
C ALA A 78 -5.93 -4.95 -9.47
N SER A 79 -7.01 -5.43 -8.86
CA SER A 79 -8.21 -4.62 -8.59
C SER A 79 -8.94 -5.12 -7.35
N LEU A 80 -9.37 -4.20 -6.49
CA LEU A 80 -10.26 -4.46 -5.36
C LEU A 80 -11.73 -4.28 -5.75
N GLY A 81 -12.01 -3.66 -6.89
CA GLY A 81 -13.35 -3.31 -7.34
C GLY A 81 -13.52 -1.79 -7.51
N THR A 82 -14.75 -1.32 -7.39
CA THR A 82 -15.10 0.11 -7.54
C THR A 82 -14.86 0.86 -6.23
N VAL A 83 -14.23 2.03 -6.31
CA VAL A 83 -14.05 2.93 -5.16
C VAL A 83 -15.40 3.33 -4.57
N ASN A 84 -15.46 3.43 -3.25
CA ASN A 84 -16.67 3.70 -2.47
C ASN A 84 -17.79 2.68 -2.70
N SER A 85 -17.41 1.42 -2.86
CA SER A 85 -18.30 0.25 -2.94
C SER A 85 -17.62 -0.93 -2.27
N GLY A 86 -18.39 -1.91 -1.84
CA GLY A 86 -17.83 -3.12 -1.21
C GLY A 86 -16.81 -3.82 -2.10
N ILE A 87 -15.79 -4.41 -1.49
CA ILE A 87 -14.75 -5.17 -2.21
C ILE A 87 -15.40 -6.25 -3.08
N THR A 88 -15.05 -6.27 -4.36
CA THR A 88 -15.51 -7.25 -5.36
C THR A 88 -14.31 -7.82 -6.14
N ILE A 89 -13.35 -8.40 -5.40
CA ILE A 89 -12.16 -8.98 -6.00
C ILE A 89 -12.49 -10.31 -6.68
N THR A 90 -11.98 -10.52 -7.89
CA THR A 90 -12.04 -11.83 -8.58
C THR A 90 -10.87 -12.71 -8.15
N ASP A 91 -10.99 -14.04 -8.34
CA ASP A 91 -9.91 -14.98 -8.05
C ASP A 91 -8.61 -14.61 -8.80
N ALA A 92 -8.73 -14.16 -10.05
CA ALA A 92 -7.59 -13.74 -10.86
C ALA A 92 -6.87 -12.52 -10.25
N HIS A 93 -7.62 -11.55 -9.74
CA HIS A 93 -7.03 -10.38 -9.07
C HIS A 93 -6.49 -10.74 -7.69
N ALA A 94 -7.20 -11.60 -6.94
CA ALA A 94 -6.74 -12.06 -5.63
C ALA A 94 -5.38 -12.78 -5.73
N ALA A 95 -5.17 -13.54 -6.80
CA ALA A 95 -3.91 -14.26 -7.06
C ALA A 95 -2.71 -13.31 -7.30
N THR A 96 -2.93 -12.03 -7.58
CA THR A 96 -1.87 -11.03 -7.77
C THR A 96 -1.49 -10.30 -6.48
N ILE A 97 -2.21 -10.52 -5.38
CA ILE A 97 -1.91 -9.88 -4.11
C ILE A 97 -0.70 -10.56 -3.46
N LEU A 98 0.35 -9.78 -3.21
CA LEU A 98 1.57 -10.24 -2.55
C LEU A 98 1.42 -10.31 -1.03
N GLY A 99 0.64 -9.38 -0.47
CA GLY A 99 0.41 -9.28 0.95
C GLY A 99 -0.43 -8.07 1.32
N GLN A 100 -0.71 -7.96 2.61
CA GLN A 100 -1.53 -6.88 3.14
C GLN A 100 -1.02 -6.40 4.49
N VAL A 101 -1.40 -5.17 4.84
CA VAL A 101 -1.17 -4.55 6.14
C VAL A 101 -2.50 -4.08 6.69
N ASP A 102 -2.86 -4.54 7.87
CA ASP A 102 -3.98 -3.99 8.62
C ASP A 102 -3.43 -2.91 9.58
N THR A 103 -3.97 -1.70 9.47
CA THR A 103 -3.52 -0.59 10.32
C THR A 103 -3.92 -0.79 11.79
N GLY A 104 -4.89 -1.66 12.07
CA GLY A 104 -5.50 -1.73 13.38
C GLY A 104 -6.40 -0.52 13.68
N ALA A 105 -6.90 -0.45 14.90
CA ALA A 105 -7.82 0.60 15.33
C ALA A 105 -7.17 1.70 16.18
N THR A 106 -5.87 1.58 16.48
CA THR A 106 -5.16 2.52 17.36
C THR A 106 -4.21 3.38 16.55
N TYR A 107 -4.51 4.64 16.49
CA TYR A 107 -3.70 5.68 15.84
C TYR A 107 -3.07 6.59 16.89
N GLU A 108 -1.91 7.14 16.56
CA GLU A 108 -1.34 8.27 17.31
C GLU A 108 -1.95 9.57 16.79
N ASP A 109 -2.50 10.34 17.72
CA ASP A 109 -3.08 11.66 17.43
C ASP A 109 -1.95 12.70 17.43
N LEU A 110 -1.76 13.34 16.27
CA LEU A 110 -0.73 14.37 16.06
C LEU A 110 -1.33 15.79 16.00
N ILE A 111 -2.54 15.99 16.53
CA ILE A 111 -3.27 17.27 16.51
C ILE A 111 -3.56 17.75 15.08
N GLY A 112 -4.67 17.27 14.52
CA GLY A 112 -5.13 17.59 13.16
C GLY A 112 -4.72 16.58 12.10
N CYS A 113 -4.06 15.51 12.48
CA CYS A 113 -3.91 14.30 11.69
C CYS A 113 -3.64 13.09 12.60
N LYS A 114 -3.94 11.91 12.10
CA LYS A 114 -3.61 10.66 12.79
C LYS A 114 -2.56 9.87 12.03
N SER A 115 -1.65 9.26 12.76
CA SER A 115 -0.60 8.44 12.16
C SER A 115 -0.62 7.04 12.75
N ILE A 116 -0.25 6.06 11.93
CA ILE A 116 -0.03 4.70 12.39
C ILE A 116 1.19 4.09 11.72
N VAL A 117 2.00 3.43 12.55
CA VAL A 117 3.01 2.45 12.16
C VAL A 117 2.50 1.11 12.64
N PRO A 118 2.09 0.19 11.78
CA PRO A 118 1.57 -1.10 12.19
C PRO A 118 2.59 -1.88 13.03
N SER A 119 2.19 -2.31 14.22
CA SER A 119 3.08 -3.02 15.16
C SER A 119 3.49 -4.42 14.71
N ALA A 120 2.75 -5.00 13.77
CA ALA A 120 2.95 -6.34 13.22
C ALA A 120 3.09 -6.28 11.69
N PHE A 121 4.12 -5.60 11.19
CA PHE A 121 4.43 -5.59 9.77
C PHE A 121 5.34 -6.80 9.42
N SER A 122 4.81 -7.70 8.60
CA SER A 122 5.64 -8.78 8.02
C SER A 122 6.20 -8.31 6.68
N PRO A 123 7.51 -8.45 6.43
CA PRO A 123 8.09 -8.08 5.15
C PRO A 123 7.40 -8.79 3.98
N ILE A 124 7.06 -8.03 2.93
CA ILE A 124 6.35 -8.53 1.74
C ILE A 124 7.32 -8.56 0.56
N PRO A 125 7.73 -9.76 0.10
CA PRO A 125 8.59 -9.88 -1.07
C PRO A 125 7.83 -9.56 -2.36
N PHE A 126 8.52 -8.99 -3.36
CA PHE A 126 7.97 -8.70 -4.67
C PHE A 126 8.98 -8.93 -5.79
N ILE A 127 8.47 -9.06 -7.02
CA ILE A 127 9.26 -9.02 -8.27
C ILE A 127 8.56 -8.03 -9.20
N SER A 128 9.22 -6.92 -9.50
CA SER A 128 8.69 -5.92 -10.43
C SER A 128 9.35 -6.04 -11.80
N THR A 129 8.54 -6.06 -12.84
CA THR A 129 8.97 -6.07 -14.25
C THR A 129 8.70 -4.75 -14.97
N ASP A 130 7.99 -3.83 -14.33
CA ASP A 130 7.59 -2.53 -14.86
C ASP A 130 8.03 -1.33 -13.99
N ASP A 131 8.97 -1.60 -13.06
CA ASP A 131 9.52 -0.61 -12.12
C ASP A 131 8.48 -0.04 -11.13
N LYS A 132 7.46 -0.84 -10.79
CA LYS A 132 6.36 -0.42 -9.92
C LYS A 132 5.98 -1.50 -8.92
N ILE A 133 5.41 -1.05 -7.81
CA ILE A 133 4.51 -1.84 -6.96
C ILE A 133 3.12 -1.16 -7.01
N TYR A 134 2.09 -1.93 -6.78
CA TYR A 134 0.71 -1.44 -6.81
C TYR A 134 0.11 -1.53 -5.42
N VAL A 135 -0.57 -0.47 -5.01
CA VAL A 135 -1.10 -0.33 -3.66
C VAL A 135 -2.59 0.00 -3.72
N GLY A 136 -3.40 -0.78 -3.03
CA GLY A 136 -4.83 -0.57 -2.90
C GLY A 136 -5.25 -0.59 -1.43
N GLY A 137 -6.41 -0.05 -1.10
CA GLY A 137 -6.86 0.01 0.29
C GLY A 137 -8.36 -0.08 0.46
N ALA A 138 -8.78 -0.65 1.59
CA ALA A 138 -10.19 -0.79 1.94
C ALA A 138 -10.45 -0.49 3.42
N LEU A 139 -11.61 0.07 3.71
CA LEU A 139 -12.06 0.35 5.06
C LEU A 139 -12.41 -0.96 5.79
N ARG A 140 -11.95 -1.11 7.02
CA ARG A 140 -12.29 -2.24 7.89
C ARG A 140 -13.18 -1.86 9.05
N GLY A 141 -13.01 -0.65 9.56
CA GLY A 141 -13.82 -0.14 10.68
C GLY A 141 -15.29 0.01 10.31
N SER A 142 -16.16 0.00 11.32
CA SER A 142 -17.61 0.16 11.17
C SER A 142 -18.06 1.62 11.09
N ALA A 143 -17.15 2.58 11.28
CA ALA A 143 -17.45 3.98 11.08
C ALA A 143 -17.71 4.29 9.61
N THR A 144 -18.42 5.39 9.36
CA THR A 144 -18.72 5.89 8.01
C THR A 144 -17.96 7.19 7.75
N PRO A 145 -16.62 7.13 7.58
CA PRO A 145 -15.83 8.33 7.41
C PRO A 145 -16.08 8.98 6.04
N THR A 146 -15.87 10.28 6.00
CA THR A 146 -15.63 11.01 4.76
C THR A 146 -14.17 11.45 4.71
N HIS A 147 -13.57 11.38 3.54
CA HIS A 147 -12.20 11.82 3.34
C HIS A 147 -12.15 12.97 2.34
N THR A 148 -11.15 13.83 2.46
CA THR A 148 -10.77 14.71 1.36
C THR A 148 -10.07 13.88 0.28
N ALA A 149 -10.05 14.36 -0.95
CA ALA A 149 -9.49 13.60 -2.09
C ALA A 149 -8.03 13.17 -1.89
N SER A 150 -7.29 13.83 -1.00
CA SER A 150 -5.90 13.52 -0.63
C SER A 150 -5.73 13.30 0.88
N GLY A 151 -6.77 12.86 1.58
CA GLY A 151 -6.83 12.73 3.03
C GLY A 151 -5.90 11.66 3.60
N ILE A 152 -5.49 10.68 2.78
CA ILE A 152 -4.56 9.63 3.19
C ILE A 152 -3.25 9.77 2.44
N THR A 153 -2.14 9.65 3.16
CA THR A 153 -0.79 9.52 2.59
C THR A 153 -0.10 8.31 3.22
N MET A 154 0.60 7.55 2.42
CA MET A 154 1.38 6.41 2.86
C MET A 154 2.86 6.62 2.56
N ARG A 155 3.70 6.16 3.48
CA ARG A 155 5.16 6.07 3.28
C ARG A 155 5.56 4.61 3.37
N ILE A 156 6.19 4.11 2.32
CA ILE A 156 6.50 2.70 2.11
C ILE A 156 8.02 2.55 2.04
N GLY A 157 8.58 1.81 2.99
CA GLY A 157 10.01 1.45 2.98
C GLY A 157 10.23 0.18 2.17
N VAL A 158 11.16 0.24 1.22
CA VAL A 158 11.48 -0.87 0.30
C VAL A 158 12.98 -1.11 0.28
N THR A 159 13.39 -2.37 0.33
CA THR A 159 14.77 -2.79 0.04
C THR A 159 14.79 -3.52 -1.30
N ILE A 160 15.71 -3.14 -2.19
CA ILE A 160 15.92 -3.73 -3.51
C ILE A 160 17.22 -4.51 -3.49
N GLU A 161 17.22 -5.70 -4.14
CA GLU A 161 18.34 -6.63 -4.26
C GLU A 161 18.94 -6.64 -5.67
#